data_f5f0bd3415ce781064973ef0153fdd4e
#
_entry.id   f5f0bd3415ce781064973ef0153fdd4e
#
_cell.length_a   1.000
_cell.length_b   1.000
_cell.length_c   1.000
_cell.angle_alpha   90.00
_cell.angle_beta   90.00
_cell.angle_gamma   90.00
#
_symmetry.space_group_name_H-M   'P 1'
#
loop_
_entity.id
_entity.type
_entity.pdbx_description
1 polymer ?
#
loop_
_entity_poly.entity_id
_entity_poly.type
_entity_poly.pdbx_seq_one_letter_code
_entity_poly.pdbx_strand_id
1 'polypeptide(L)'
;MPTVIRSMPTTQIPPQPAVPPTTPPPAVALPPTPELVHQLFPFTPLANIAANLPYVLAALASASLADKPMLLMALATIRAEAEPFLPLTEAESPFNTSPGGQPFDLYDRRRDLGNLAPPDGASFRGRGFVQLTGRANYTRYAQQINQPLVANPTLAASPAIAAQLLACFLAAREPAIRRALAANDLATARRLVNGGTNGLDRFTAAYTAGSRLLKP
;
A
#
# COMPACT_ATOMS: atom_id res chain seq x y z
N MET A 1 46.49 -23.46 -2.51
CA MET A 1 45.86 -24.29 -1.47
C MET A 1 44.35 -24.01 -1.56
N PRO A 2 43.48 -24.96 -1.98
CA PRO A 2 42.06 -24.72 -2.07
C PRO A 2 41.40 -24.85 -0.69
N THR A 3 40.59 -23.87 -0.34
CA THR A 3 39.86 -23.80 0.92
C THR A 3 38.68 -24.77 0.89
N VAL A 4 38.67 -25.72 1.82
CA VAL A 4 37.61 -26.73 1.99
C VAL A 4 36.36 -26.05 2.63
N ILE A 5 35.24 -26.05 1.92
CA ILE A 5 33.97 -25.64 2.44
C ILE A 5 33.40 -26.78 3.33
N ARG A 6 33.32 -26.53 4.64
CA ARG A 6 32.68 -27.46 5.58
C ARG A 6 31.16 -27.41 5.41
N SER A 7 30.55 -28.56 5.16
CA SER A 7 29.10 -28.78 5.17
C SER A 7 28.51 -28.48 6.55
N MET A 8 27.48 -27.65 6.60
CA MET A 8 26.70 -27.43 7.82
C MET A 8 25.75 -28.62 8.06
N PRO A 9 25.50 -29.03 9.31
CA PRO A 9 24.55 -30.11 9.61
C PRO A 9 23.11 -29.67 9.30
N THR A 10 22.37 -30.56 8.64
CA THR A 10 20.94 -30.42 8.36
C THR A 10 20.16 -30.48 9.68
N THR A 11 19.64 -29.35 10.13
CA THR A 11 18.74 -29.30 11.29
C THR A 11 17.40 -29.87 10.89
N GLN A 12 16.98 -31.00 11.48
CA GLN A 12 15.63 -31.55 11.32
C GLN A 12 14.63 -30.57 11.90
N ILE A 13 13.66 -30.14 11.07
CA ILE A 13 12.51 -29.33 11.50
C ILE A 13 11.58 -30.26 12.28
N PRO A 14 11.21 -29.95 13.55
CA PRO A 14 10.24 -30.73 14.29
C PRO A 14 8.86 -30.69 13.61
N PRO A 15 8.03 -31.74 13.76
CA PRO A 15 6.70 -31.76 13.15
C PRO A 15 5.84 -30.63 13.73
N GLN A 16 5.22 -29.88 12.81
CA GLN A 16 4.34 -28.76 13.13
C GLN A 16 3.09 -29.31 13.85
N PRO A 17 2.67 -28.74 14.99
CA PRO A 17 1.45 -29.16 15.66
C PRO A 17 0.24 -28.96 14.76
N ALA A 18 -0.71 -29.91 14.81
CA ALA A 18 -1.94 -29.89 14.03
C ALA A 18 -2.71 -28.57 14.26
N VAL A 19 -3.02 -27.88 13.17
CA VAL A 19 -3.84 -26.66 13.18
C VAL A 19 -5.26 -27.07 13.61
N PRO A 20 -5.85 -26.44 14.64
CA PRO A 20 -7.24 -26.70 15.02
C PRO A 20 -8.18 -26.33 13.88
N PRO A 21 -9.37 -26.95 13.78
CA PRO A 21 -10.31 -26.69 12.69
C PRO A 21 -10.66 -25.20 12.62
N THR A 22 -10.37 -24.61 11.47
CA THR A 22 -10.71 -23.22 11.17
C THR A 22 -12.22 -23.08 11.15
N THR A 23 -12.77 -22.21 11.97
CA THR A 23 -14.13 -21.70 11.85
C THR A 23 -14.37 -21.25 10.41
N PRO A 24 -15.51 -21.61 9.77
CA PRO A 24 -15.78 -21.18 8.41
C PRO A 24 -15.70 -19.65 8.34
N PRO A 25 -15.12 -19.10 7.26
CA PRO A 25 -15.03 -17.65 7.10
C PRO A 25 -16.43 -17.04 7.22
N PRO A 26 -16.59 -15.90 7.90
CA PRO A 26 -17.86 -15.21 8.00
C PRO A 26 -18.39 -14.93 6.59
N ALA A 27 -19.72 -15.02 6.43
CA ALA A 27 -20.40 -14.79 5.16
C ALA A 27 -19.81 -13.54 4.48
N VAL A 28 -19.37 -13.69 3.23
CA VAL A 28 -18.76 -12.60 2.45
C VAL A 28 -19.84 -11.53 2.27
N ALA A 29 -19.71 -10.44 3.01
CA ALA A 29 -20.56 -9.28 2.79
C ALA A 29 -20.38 -8.82 1.34
N LEU A 30 -21.48 -8.43 0.68
CA LEU A 30 -21.42 -7.91 -0.68
C LEU A 30 -20.40 -6.77 -0.75
N PRO A 31 -19.55 -6.74 -1.79
CA PRO A 31 -18.56 -5.68 -1.94
C PRO A 31 -19.28 -4.31 -2.00
N PRO A 32 -18.68 -3.26 -1.41
CA PRO A 32 -19.32 -1.95 -1.43
C PRO A 32 -19.47 -1.42 -2.85
N THR A 33 -20.58 -0.76 -3.11
CA THR A 33 -20.80 -0.09 -4.40
C THR A 33 -19.99 1.22 -4.47
N PRO A 34 -19.72 1.75 -5.68
CA PRO A 34 -19.07 3.05 -5.84
C PRO A 34 -19.82 4.19 -5.12
N GLU A 35 -21.16 4.17 -5.10
CA GLU A 35 -22.01 5.17 -4.45
C GLU A 35 -21.85 5.12 -2.92
N LEU A 36 -21.70 3.93 -2.36
CA LEU A 36 -21.46 3.77 -0.93
C LEU A 36 -20.06 4.29 -0.56
N VAL A 37 -19.05 3.96 -1.36
CA VAL A 37 -17.68 4.45 -1.16
C VAL A 37 -17.60 5.97 -1.36
N HIS A 38 -18.37 6.53 -2.28
CA HIS A 38 -18.43 7.99 -2.50
C HIS A 38 -18.81 8.76 -1.24
N GLN A 39 -19.61 8.19 -0.34
CA GLN A 39 -19.94 8.83 0.93
C GLN A 39 -18.71 9.00 1.86
N LEU A 40 -17.63 8.22 1.64
CA LEU A 40 -16.37 8.38 2.34
C LEU A 40 -15.45 9.40 1.63
N PHE A 41 -15.78 9.74 0.39
CA PHE A 41 -14.99 10.60 -0.50
C PHE A 41 -15.86 11.73 -1.09
N PRO A 42 -16.38 12.64 -0.25
CA PRO A 42 -17.43 13.59 -0.66
C PRO A 42 -17.01 14.59 -1.76
N PHE A 43 -15.69 14.78 -1.95
CA PHE A 43 -15.16 15.71 -2.96
C PHE A 43 -14.58 14.99 -4.19
N THR A 44 -14.64 13.66 -4.23
CA THR A 44 -14.08 12.84 -5.31
C THR A 44 -15.16 12.56 -6.36
N PRO A 45 -14.89 12.75 -7.66
CA PRO A 45 -15.84 12.35 -8.69
C PRO A 45 -16.18 10.88 -8.59
N LEU A 46 -17.49 10.56 -8.60
CA LEU A 46 -18.00 9.17 -8.53
C LEU A 46 -17.38 8.29 -9.65
N ALA A 47 -17.14 8.86 -10.82
CA ALA A 47 -16.53 8.17 -11.96
C ALA A 47 -15.12 7.65 -11.63
N ASN A 48 -14.32 8.39 -10.85
CA ASN A 48 -12.99 7.96 -10.43
C ASN A 48 -13.07 6.73 -9.50
N ILE A 49 -14.03 6.77 -8.57
CA ILE A 49 -14.29 5.64 -7.66
C ILE A 49 -14.77 4.44 -8.46
N ALA A 50 -15.74 4.61 -9.33
CA ALA A 50 -16.28 3.52 -10.16
C ALA A 50 -15.20 2.87 -11.04
N ALA A 51 -14.28 3.67 -11.59
CA ALA A 51 -13.20 3.16 -12.43
C ALA A 51 -12.11 2.40 -11.66
N ASN A 52 -11.83 2.77 -10.40
CA ASN A 52 -10.68 2.24 -9.67
C ASN A 52 -11.02 1.29 -8.52
N LEU A 53 -12.21 1.40 -7.94
CA LEU A 53 -12.66 0.54 -6.83
C LEU A 53 -12.58 -0.97 -7.16
N PRO A 54 -12.98 -1.45 -8.34
CA PRO A 54 -12.87 -2.87 -8.69
C PRO A 54 -11.45 -3.42 -8.56
N TYR A 55 -10.43 -2.65 -8.96
CA TYR A 55 -9.03 -3.07 -8.82
C TYR A 55 -8.61 -3.15 -7.35
N VAL A 56 -9.05 -2.20 -6.52
CA VAL A 56 -8.75 -2.20 -5.07
C VAL A 56 -9.39 -3.42 -4.41
N LEU A 57 -10.66 -3.71 -4.68
CA LEU A 57 -11.37 -4.86 -4.13
C LEU A 57 -10.72 -6.19 -4.55
N ALA A 58 -10.38 -6.33 -5.82
CA ALA A 58 -9.71 -7.52 -6.36
C ALA A 58 -8.33 -7.74 -5.72
N ALA A 59 -7.53 -6.67 -5.55
CA ALA A 59 -6.22 -6.76 -4.94
C ALA A 59 -6.29 -7.13 -3.45
N LEU A 60 -7.25 -6.56 -2.70
CA LEU A 60 -7.49 -6.93 -1.30
C LEU A 60 -7.95 -8.38 -1.16
N ALA A 61 -8.85 -8.84 -2.02
CA ALA A 61 -9.31 -10.23 -2.03
C ALA A 61 -8.14 -11.20 -2.31
N SER A 62 -7.31 -10.89 -3.30
CA SER A 62 -6.12 -11.70 -3.63
C SER A 62 -5.08 -11.74 -2.50
N ALA A 63 -5.04 -10.72 -1.65
CA ALA A 63 -4.17 -10.65 -0.48
C ALA A 63 -4.82 -11.18 0.81
N SER A 64 -6.03 -11.73 0.75
CA SER A 64 -6.84 -12.16 1.92
C SER A 64 -7.14 -11.02 2.92
N LEU A 65 -7.30 -9.80 2.42
CA LEU A 65 -7.56 -8.56 3.18
C LEU A 65 -8.95 -7.97 2.87
N ALA A 66 -9.89 -8.78 2.35
CA ALA A 66 -11.21 -8.29 1.93
C ALA A 66 -12.22 -8.12 3.08
N ASP A 67 -11.84 -8.44 4.32
CA ASP A 67 -12.69 -8.21 5.49
C ASP A 67 -12.88 -6.72 5.79
N LYS A 68 -13.99 -6.38 6.45
CA LYS A 68 -14.40 -4.99 6.71
C LYS A 68 -13.29 -4.12 7.33
N PRO A 69 -12.55 -4.52 8.39
CA PRO A 69 -11.49 -3.70 8.95
C PRO A 69 -10.39 -3.36 7.95
N MET A 70 -9.92 -4.33 7.17
CA MET A 70 -8.84 -4.13 6.20
C MET A 70 -9.31 -3.38 4.94
N LEU A 71 -10.54 -3.62 4.50
CA LEU A 71 -11.15 -2.82 3.44
C LEU A 71 -11.25 -1.34 3.84
N LEU A 72 -11.75 -1.05 5.06
CA LEU A 72 -11.81 0.32 5.57
C LEU A 72 -10.41 0.93 5.74
N MET A 73 -9.43 0.14 6.17
CA MET A 73 -8.04 0.57 6.24
C MET A 73 -7.50 1.00 4.86
N ALA A 74 -7.79 0.22 3.82
CA ALA A 74 -7.41 0.54 2.44
C ALA A 74 -8.08 1.82 1.94
N LEU A 75 -9.41 1.93 2.10
CA LEU A 75 -10.17 3.10 1.68
C LEU A 75 -9.73 4.36 2.42
N ALA A 76 -9.55 4.28 3.75
CA ALA A 76 -9.05 5.41 4.55
C ALA A 76 -7.63 5.82 4.16
N THR A 77 -6.77 4.86 3.79
CA THR A 77 -5.42 5.15 3.27
C THR A 77 -5.50 5.89 1.94
N ILE A 78 -6.33 5.43 0.99
CA ILE A 78 -6.55 6.13 -0.29
C ILE A 78 -7.07 7.54 -0.03
N ARG A 79 -8.04 7.72 0.89
CA ARG A 79 -8.61 9.03 1.23
C ARG A 79 -7.56 10.01 1.75
N ALA A 80 -6.57 9.52 2.48
CA ALA A 80 -5.50 10.34 3.03
C ALA A 80 -4.40 10.67 2.00
N GLU A 81 -4.06 9.72 1.09
CA GLU A 81 -2.93 9.84 0.17
C GLU A 81 -3.31 10.27 -1.25
N ALA A 82 -4.43 9.76 -1.73
CA ALA A 82 -4.86 9.90 -3.13
C ALA A 82 -6.37 10.25 -3.16
N GLU A 83 -6.74 11.37 -2.53
CA GLU A 83 -8.12 11.82 -2.38
C GLU A 83 -8.97 11.76 -3.66
N PRO A 84 -8.43 12.04 -4.87
CA PRO A 84 -9.19 11.88 -6.11
C PRO A 84 -9.59 10.45 -6.45
N PHE A 85 -9.18 9.46 -5.65
CA PHE A 85 -9.32 8.02 -5.92
C PHE A 85 -8.64 7.60 -7.22
N LEU A 86 -7.51 8.24 -7.53
CA LEU A 86 -6.67 7.96 -8.69
C LEU A 86 -5.27 7.53 -8.22
N PRO A 87 -4.60 6.61 -8.92
CA PRO A 87 -3.20 6.30 -8.64
C PRO A 87 -2.31 7.45 -9.13
N LEU A 88 -1.98 8.36 -8.23
CA LEU A 88 -1.27 9.60 -8.54
C LEU A 88 0.20 9.33 -8.90
N THR A 89 0.78 10.25 -9.69
CA THR A 89 2.22 10.41 -9.87
C THR A 89 2.63 11.72 -9.21
N GLU A 90 3.68 11.67 -8.38
CA GLU A 90 4.20 12.84 -7.69
C GLU A 90 4.61 13.93 -8.66
N ALA A 91 4.17 15.16 -8.39
CA ALA A 91 4.54 16.35 -9.13
C ALA A 91 5.82 16.98 -8.59
N GLU A 92 6.47 17.78 -9.40
CA GLU A 92 7.61 18.60 -8.97
C GLU A 92 7.20 19.60 -7.89
N SER A 93 8.09 19.81 -6.95
CA SER A 93 7.91 20.74 -5.84
C SER A 93 9.27 21.18 -5.27
N PRO A 94 9.34 22.25 -4.47
CA PRO A 94 10.58 22.65 -3.78
C PRO A 94 11.12 21.59 -2.80
N PHE A 95 10.35 20.56 -2.47
CA PHE A 95 10.78 19.48 -1.57
C PHE A 95 11.47 18.31 -2.29
N ASN A 96 11.33 18.24 -3.62
CA ASN A 96 11.92 17.17 -4.42
C ASN A 96 12.80 17.68 -5.57
N THR A 97 12.77 18.98 -5.86
CA THR A 97 13.51 19.61 -6.97
C THR A 97 14.21 20.86 -6.46
N SER A 98 15.52 20.97 -6.69
CA SER A 98 16.29 22.15 -6.30
C SER A 98 16.01 23.34 -7.23
N PRO A 99 16.18 24.59 -6.77
CA PRO A 99 16.01 25.77 -7.62
C PRO A 99 16.94 25.72 -8.83
N GLY A 100 16.36 25.67 -10.05
CA GLY A 100 17.11 25.54 -11.29
C GLY A 100 17.73 24.18 -11.57
N GLY A 101 17.46 23.17 -10.72
CA GLY A 101 17.91 21.80 -10.88
C GLY A 101 17.06 20.99 -11.86
N GLN A 102 17.46 19.74 -12.06
CA GLN A 102 16.65 18.79 -12.81
C GLN A 102 15.47 18.27 -11.96
N PRO A 103 14.34 17.92 -12.58
CA PRO A 103 13.20 17.39 -11.86
C PRO A 103 13.57 16.24 -10.93
N PHE A 104 13.19 16.34 -9.64
CA PHE A 104 13.43 15.33 -8.60
C PHE A 104 14.91 15.11 -8.23
N ASP A 105 15.81 16.03 -8.54
CA ASP A 105 17.25 15.92 -8.27
C ASP A 105 17.58 15.78 -6.77
N LEU A 106 16.74 16.32 -5.89
CA LEU A 106 16.88 16.14 -4.43
C LEU A 106 16.68 14.69 -3.98
N TYR A 107 16.13 13.83 -4.82
CA TYR A 107 15.97 12.40 -4.55
C TYR A 107 17.09 11.54 -5.14
N ASP A 108 17.90 12.04 -6.09
CA ASP A 108 18.80 11.24 -6.93
C ASP A 108 19.81 10.37 -6.14
N ARG A 109 20.36 10.88 -5.05
CA ARG A 109 21.37 10.18 -4.23
C ARG A 109 20.89 9.89 -2.81
N ARG A 110 19.58 9.87 -2.60
CA ARG A 110 18.98 9.54 -1.33
C ARG A 110 19.17 8.05 -1.00
N ARG A 111 20.18 7.75 -0.18
CA ARG A 111 20.54 6.37 0.23
C ARG A 111 19.41 5.68 1.01
N ASP A 112 18.65 6.44 1.79
CA ASP A 112 17.47 5.96 2.52
C ASP A 112 16.34 5.50 1.58
N LEU A 113 16.30 6.01 0.34
CA LEU A 113 15.40 5.56 -0.74
C LEU A 113 16.04 4.47 -1.61
N GLY A 114 17.31 4.15 -1.40
CA GLY A 114 18.09 3.25 -2.25
C GLY A 114 18.43 3.82 -3.62
N ASN A 115 18.29 5.15 -3.81
CA ASN A 115 18.64 5.84 -5.04
C ASN A 115 20.17 6.00 -5.12
N LEU A 116 20.73 5.73 -6.30
CA LEU A 116 22.18 5.64 -6.51
C LEU A 116 22.75 6.88 -7.19
N ALA A 117 22.09 7.35 -8.22
CA ALA A 117 22.54 8.45 -9.07
C ALA A 117 21.40 9.04 -9.92
N PRO A 118 21.59 10.18 -10.57
CA PRO A 118 20.64 10.65 -11.59
C PRO A 118 20.44 9.59 -12.69
N PRO A 119 19.23 9.38 -13.19
CA PRO A 119 17.99 10.08 -12.84
C PRO A 119 17.09 9.26 -11.87
N ASP A 120 17.63 8.66 -10.81
CA ASP A 120 16.86 7.81 -9.90
C ASP A 120 15.72 8.55 -9.22
N GLY A 121 15.93 9.81 -8.88
CA GLY A 121 14.89 10.65 -8.29
C GLY A 121 13.65 10.74 -9.18
N ALA A 122 13.84 11.14 -10.42
CA ALA A 122 12.76 11.22 -11.40
C ALA A 122 12.17 9.86 -11.76
N SER A 123 13.03 8.83 -11.89
CA SER A 123 12.61 7.48 -12.24
C SER A 123 11.74 6.84 -11.16
N PHE A 124 12.14 6.96 -9.90
CA PHE A 124 11.50 6.29 -8.75
C PHE A 124 10.76 7.25 -7.83
N ARG A 125 10.25 8.38 -8.37
CA ARG A 125 9.37 9.30 -7.65
C ARG A 125 8.08 8.62 -7.20
N GLY A 126 7.36 9.25 -6.30
CA GLY A 126 6.12 8.72 -5.74
C GLY A 126 5.06 8.39 -6.78
N ARG A 127 4.48 7.17 -6.73
CA ARG A 127 3.39 6.73 -7.62
C ARG A 127 2.40 5.82 -6.92
N GLY A 128 1.19 5.78 -7.48
CA GLY A 128 0.12 4.89 -7.05
C GLY A 128 -0.67 5.40 -5.85
N PHE A 129 -1.48 4.53 -5.26
CA PHE A 129 -2.31 4.85 -4.10
C PHE A 129 -1.53 5.03 -2.79
N VAL A 130 -0.31 4.49 -2.70
CA VAL A 130 0.56 4.56 -1.51
C VAL A 130 1.80 5.41 -1.72
N GLN A 131 1.89 6.10 -2.87
CA GLN A 131 3.03 6.93 -3.25
C GLN A 131 4.36 6.18 -3.08
N LEU A 132 4.45 5.00 -3.73
CA LEU A 132 5.67 4.19 -3.75
C LEU A 132 6.85 5.03 -4.25
N THR A 133 7.87 5.22 -3.41
CA THR A 133 9.04 6.10 -3.70
C THR A 133 10.35 5.36 -3.44
N GLY A 134 11.33 5.61 -4.28
CA GLY A 134 12.72 5.15 -4.16
C GLY A 134 13.00 3.80 -4.81
N ARG A 135 14.19 3.67 -5.40
CA ARG A 135 14.65 2.47 -6.11
C ARG A 135 14.53 1.20 -5.26
N ALA A 136 14.88 1.26 -3.97
CA ALA A 136 14.79 0.11 -3.08
C ALA A 136 13.37 -0.44 -2.96
N ASN A 137 12.37 0.45 -2.80
CA ASN A 137 10.97 0.05 -2.75
C ASN A 137 10.48 -0.49 -4.10
N TYR A 138 10.82 0.19 -5.22
CA TYR A 138 10.48 -0.31 -6.56
C TYR A 138 11.07 -1.70 -6.82
N THR A 139 12.32 -1.95 -6.43
CA THR A 139 12.96 -3.27 -6.56
C THR A 139 12.24 -4.33 -5.71
N ARG A 140 11.99 -4.02 -4.44
CA ARG A 140 11.31 -4.93 -3.52
C ARG A 140 9.92 -5.33 -4.01
N TYR A 141 9.11 -4.34 -4.38
CA TYR A 141 7.73 -4.61 -4.80
C TYR A 141 7.65 -5.18 -6.23
N ALA A 142 8.60 -4.87 -7.12
CA ALA A 142 8.72 -5.53 -8.41
C ALA A 142 8.79 -7.05 -8.28
N GLN A 143 9.61 -7.54 -7.35
CA GLN A 143 9.74 -8.97 -7.04
C GLN A 143 8.46 -9.52 -6.40
N GLN A 144 7.88 -8.80 -5.44
CA GLN A 144 6.73 -9.27 -4.67
C GLN A 144 5.46 -9.44 -5.52
N ILE A 145 5.23 -8.54 -6.49
CA ILE A 145 4.05 -8.60 -7.38
C ILE A 145 4.38 -9.14 -8.77
N ASN A 146 5.61 -9.60 -9.00
CA ASN A 146 6.12 -10.10 -10.28
C ASN A 146 5.85 -9.13 -11.45
N GLN A 147 6.21 -7.84 -11.27
CA GLN A 147 6.06 -6.80 -12.28
C GLN A 147 7.37 -6.05 -12.51
N PRO A 148 7.70 -5.63 -13.75
CA PRO A 148 8.98 -5.01 -14.07
C PRO A 148 9.05 -3.53 -13.64
N LEU A 149 8.78 -3.22 -12.36
CA LEU A 149 8.67 -1.84 -11.86
C LEU A 149 9.99 -1.06 -11.93
N VAL A 150 11.13 -1.75 -11.91
CA VAL A 150 12.44 -1.08 -12.02
C VAL A 150 12.72 -0.70 -13.47
N ALA A 151 12.38 -1.57 -14.41
CA ALA A 151 12.55 -1.31 -15.85
C ALA A 151 11.48 -0.33 -16.38
N ASN A 152 10.28 -0.37 -15.83
CA ASN A 152 9.19 0.53 -16.18
C ASN A 152 8.48 1.07 -14.92
N PRO A 153 9.04 2.10 -14.27
CA PRO A 153 8.49 2.65 -13.04
C PRO A 153 7.09 3.25 -13.17
N THR A 154 6.68 3.64 -14.39
CA THR A 154 5.36 4.22 -14.65
C THR A 154 4.22 3.24 -14.39
N LEU A 155 4.48 1.93 -14.46
CA LEU A 155 3.52 0.89 -14.14
C LEU A 155 2.93 1.03 -12.73
N ALA A 156 3.69 1.58 -11.78
CA ALA A 156 3.21 1.80 -10.42
C ALA A 156 2.03 2.78 -10.31
N ALA A 157 1.76 3.57 -11.38
CA ALA A 157 0.59 4.44 -11.49
C ALA A 157 -0.57 3.81 -12.28
N SER A 158 -0.45 2.59 -12.80
CA SER A 158 -1.60 1.91 -13.41
C SER A 158 -2.57 1.40 -12.33
N PRO A 159 -3.89 1.49 -12.53
CA PRO A 159 -4.87 1.16 -11.49
C PRO A 159 -4.69 -0.23 -10.87
N ALA A 160 -4.51 -1.24 -11.69
CA ALA A 160 -4.36 -2.62 -11.23
C ALA A 160 -3.09 -2.80 -10.38
N ILE A 161 -1.94 -2.28 -10.84
CA ILE A 161 -0.66 -2.39 -10.13
C ILE A 161 -0.66 -1.52 -8.88
N ALA A 162 -1.21 -0.31 -8.94
CA ALA A 162 -1.34 0.57 -7.78
C ALA A 162 -2.17 -0.07 -6.66
N ALA A 163 -3.24 -0.79 -7.02
CA ALA A 163 -4.07 -1.53 -6.07
C ALA A 163 -3.31 -2.74 -5.47
N GLN A 164 -2.56 -3.50 -6.29
CA GLN A 164 -1.70 -4.58 -5.79
C GLN A 164 -0.63 -4.05 -4.82
N LEU A 165 0.00 -2.94 -5.14
CA LEU A 165 0.98 -2.29 -4.27
C LEU A 165 0.37 -1.87 -2.94
N LEU A 166 -0.83 -1.27 -2.94
CA LEU A 166 -1.57 -0.95 -1.72
C LEU A 166 -1.83 -2.21 -0.88
N ALA A 167 -2.35 -3.28 -1.48
CA ALA A 167 -2.62 -4.53 -0.79
C ALA A 167 -1.35 -5.15 -0.18
N CYS A 168 -0.24 -5.18 -0.93
CA CYS A 168 1.06 -5.64 -0.42
C CYS A 168 1.58 -4.79 0.74
N PHE A 169 1.38 -3.47 0.67
CA PHE A 169 1.79 -2.55 1.74
C PHE A 169 1.03 -2.82 3.05
N LEU A 170 -0.27 -3.10 2.94
CA LEU A 170 -1.12 -3.46 4.07
C LEU A 170 -0.79 -4.84 4.61
N ALA A 171 -0.65 -5.84 3.74
CA ALA A 171 -0.30 -7.22 4.11
C ALA A 171 1.01 -7.31 4.89
N ALA A 172 2.04 -6.53 4.48
CA ALA A 172 3.32 -6.51 5.17
C ALA A 172 3.26 -6.05 6.64
N ARG A 173 2.16 -5.42 7.04
CA ARG A 173 1.94 -4.86 8.38
C ARG A 173 0.63 -5.30 9.01
N GLU A 174 -0.06 -6.25 8.38
CA GLU A 174 -1.41 -6.70 8.73
C GLU A 174 -1.58 -6.98 10.23
N PRO A 175 -0.75 -7.81 10.90
CA PRO A 175 -0.97 -8.12 12.31
C PRO A 175 -0.92 -6.89 13.22
N ALA A 176 -0.05 -5.93 12.92
CA ALA A 176 0.06 -4.69 13.69
C ALA A 176 -1.11 -3.75 13.41
N ILE A 177 -1.53 -3.64 12.13
CA ILE A 177 -2.70 -2.86 11.72
C ILE A 177 -3.95 -3.40 12.42
N ARG A 178 -4.19 -4.72 12.36
CA ARG A 178 -5.36 -5.34 13.01
C ARG A 178 -5.40 -5.09 14.52
N ARG A 179 -4.27 -5.17 15.21
CA ARG A 179 -4.20 -4.83 16.64
C ARG A 179 -4.57 -3.37 16.90
N ALA A 180 -4.04 -2.45 16.12
CA ALA A 180 -4.37 -1.02 16.26
C ALA A 180 -5.85 -0.75 15.99
N LEU A 181 -6.42 -1.34 14.93
CA LEU A 181 -7.85 -1.20 14.60
C LEU A 181 -8.75 -1.80 15.69
N ALA A 182 -8.42 -2.97 16.23
CA ALA A 182 -9.15 -3.60 17.33
C ALA A 182 -9.13 -2.76 18.62
N ALA A 183 -8.04 -2.03 18.85
CA ALA A 183 -7.91 -1.07 19.95
C ALA A 183 -8.52 0.31 19.64
N ASN A 184 -9.14 0.49 18.47
CA ASN A 184 -9.62 1.78 17.96
C ASN A 184 -8.52 2.87 17.90
N ASP A 185 -7.25 2.46 17.79
CA ASP A 185 -6.09 3.37 17.66
C ASP A 185 -5.81 3.66 16.17
N LEU A 186 -6.63 4.54 15.61
CA LEU A 186 -6.53 4.94 14.20
C LEU A 186 -5.24 5.71 13.91
N ALA A 187 -4.68 6.40 14.90
CA ALA A 187 -3.41 7.11 14.75
C ALA A 187 -2.23 6.14 14.55
N THR A 188 -2.18 5.07 15.33
CA THR A 188 -1.19 4.02 15.14
C THR A 188 -1.44 3.25 13.83
N ALA A 189 -2.68 2.91 13.49
CA ALA A 189 -3.01 2.28 12.21
C ALA A 189 -2.49 3.12 11.03
N ARG A 190 -2.73 4.43 11.05
CA ARG A 190 -2.23 5.37 10.03
C ARG A 190 -0.70 5.39 9.96
N ARG A 191 0.00 5.50 11.10
CA ARG A 191 1.46 5.51 11.16
C ARG A 191 2.11 4.26 10.60
N LEU A 192 1.49 3.11 10.78
CA LEU A 192 1.99 1.84 10.24
C LEU A 192 2.08 1.83 8.71
N VAL A 193 1.26 2.61 8.02
CA VAL A 193 1.28 2.69 6.55
C VAL A 193 2.11 3.85 6.04
N ASN A 194 1.97 5.04 6.63
CA ASN A 194 2.58 6.28 6.14
C ASN A 194 3.90 6.64 6.87
N GLY A 195 4.21 6.01 8.01
CA GLY A 195 5.35 6.41 8.85
C GLY A 195 5.12 7.69 9.69
N GLY A 196 3.98 8.38 9.50
CA GLY A 196 3.63 9.62 10.18
C GLY A 196 2.13 9.80 10.40
N THR A 197 1.71 11.03 10.72
CA THR A 197 0.30 11.38 10.98
C THR A 197 -0.30 12.30 9.91
N ASN A 198 0.40 12.54 8.81
CA ASN A 198 -0.12 13.36 7.71
C ASN A 198 -1.43 12.78 7.18
N GLY A 199 -2.48 13.62 7.07
CA GLY A 199 -3.80 13.20 6.62
C GLY A 199 -4.57 12.30 7.60
N LEU A 200 -4.20 12.28 8.90
CA LEU A 200 -4.87 11.50 9.94
C LEU A 200 -6.35 11.91 10.09
N ASP A 201 -6.66 13.17 9.93
CA ASP A 201 -8.02 13.72 9.94
C ASP A 201 -8.89 13.08 8.85
N ARG A 202 -8.42 13.07 7.61
CA ARG A 202 -9.09 12.46 6.46
C ARG A 202 -9.19 10.93 6.60
N PHE A 203 -8.11 10.31 7.07
CA PHE A 203 -8.08 8.87 7.35
C PHE A 203 -9.13 8.49 8.39
N THR A 204 -9.17 9.20 9.53
CA THR A 204 -10.09 8.95 10.62
C THR A 204 -11.53 9.19 10.21
N ALA A 205 -11.80 10.27 9.48
CA ALA A 205 -13.14 10.57 8.96
C ALA A 205 -13.66 9.44 8.05
N ALA A 206 -12.83 8.99 7.08
CA ALA A 206 -13.22 7.93 6.16
C ALA A 206 -13.43 6.58 6.89
N TYR A 207 -12.50 6.19 7.77
CA TYR A 207 -12.62 4.95 8.53
C TYR A 207 -13.88 4.94 9.41
N THR A 208 -14.13 6.02 10.15
CA THR A 208 -15.29 6.13 11.05
C THR A 208 -16.61 6.15 10.28
N ALA A 209 -16.69 6.90 9.18
CA ALA A 209 -17.88 6.91 8.33
C ALA A 209 -18.12 5.51 7.74
N GLY A 210 -17.10 4.88 7.20
CA GLY A 210 -17.18 3.54 6.62
C GLY A 210 -17.59 2.46 7.65
N SER A 211 -17.11 2.57 8.90
CA SER A 211 -17.51 1.65 9.96
C SER A 211 -19.02 1.65 10.25
N ARG A 212 -19.68 2.78 10.04
CA ARG A 212 -21.13 2.94 10.21
C ARG A 212 -21.91 2.50 8.97
N LEU A 213 -21.38 2.77 7.78
CA LEU A 213 -22.07 2.56 6.50
C LEU A 213 -21.95 1.13 5.99
N LEU A 214 -20.77 0.53 6.11
CA LEU A 214 -20.55 -0.85 5.69
C LEU A 214 -21.04 -1.81 6.77
N LYS A 215 -22.02 -2.63 6.41
CA LYS A 215 -22.48 -3.72 7.29
C LYS A 215 -21.39 -4.80 7.42
N PRO A 216 -21.41 -5.57 8.52
CA PRO A 216 -20.52 -6.73 8.68
C PRO A 216 -20.66 -7.73 7.55
#